data_5c6031cc1de081643007b1d917f979ff
#
_entry.id   5c6031cc1de081643007b1d917f979ff
#
_cell.length_a   1.000
_cell.length_b   1.000
_cell.length_c   1.000
_cell.angle_alpha   90.00
_cell.angle_beta   90.00
_cell.angle_gamma   90.00
#
_symmetry.space_group_name_H-M   'P 1'
#
loop_
_entity.id
_entity.type
_entity.pdbx_description
1 polymer ?
#
loop_
_entity_poly.entity_id
_entity_poly.type
_entity_poly.pdbx_seq_one_letter_code
_entity_poly.pdbx_strand_id
1 'polypeptide(L)'
;MRAAAAKRLRRAFASTYLDQHPAHTAAFILIAGALAAGALIGLAFIAGPGEVLHRLVHPRLYWLPIAFVATIASYLGYMLAYRQCANAGSGPDLPLSHVGALVTGGFGLFIPRGGFALDIDALERAGLPRREARVRTFSLGTLEYAVLAPVAFAVSLLLLTSGFRREGVPLSWAIGVPVGAVIALTLLRHRRSLARRNGWRARLAHALEGIAHTLDLVRDFRTGLLALFGMAVYWAADIFVLWACLAVFWPHGQPSVALIVLGYASGYALTRRSLPLAGAGAVEMMLPFALMWTGIALPAAIVCVFIYRLFNLWLPLVPAAAAVFALRRTAAAA
;
A
#
# COMPACT_ATOMS: atom_id res chain seq x y z
N MET A 1 12.32 -30.51 4.75
CA MET A 1 11.58 -29.44 5.46
C MET A 1 10.95 -28.39 4.52
N ARG A 2 11.67 -27.83 3.51
CA ARG A 2 11.17 -26.79 2.60
C ARG A 2 9.92 -27.20 1.81
N ALA A 3 9.87 -28.41 1.25
CA ALA A 3 8.73 -28.90 0.48
C ALA A 3 7.46 -29.10 1.33
N ALA A 4 7.60 -29.55 2.58
CA ALA A 4 6.48 -29.74 3.51
C ALA A 4 5.90 -28.39 3.97
N ALA A 5 6.76 -27.38 4.21
CA ALA A 5 6.31 -26.04 4.54
C ALA A 5 5.59 -25.39 3.34
N ALA A 6 6.11 -25.55 2.13
CA ALA A 6 5.45 -25.08 0.91
C ALA A 6 4.08 -25.77 0.68
N LYS A 7 3.97 -27.07 0.96
CA LYS A 7 2.70 -27.82 0.85
C LYS A 7 1.68 -27.34 1.91
N ARG A 8 2.13 -27.09 3.15
CA ARG A 8 1.28 -26.53 4.22
C ARG A 8 0.79 -25.14 3.90
N LEU A 9 1.66 -24.26 3.37
CA LEU A 9 1.31 -22.91 2.93
C LEU A 9 0.27 -22.92 1.80
N ARG A 10 0.45 -23.78 0.80
CA ARG A 10 -0.51 -23.92 -0.30
C ARG A 10 -1.89 -24.36 0.20
N ARG A 11 -1.97 -25.38 1.06
CA ARG A 11 -3.23 -25.83 1.67
C ARG A 11 -3.88 -24.73 2.50
N ALA A 12 -3.09 -23.99 3.21
CA ALA A 12 -3.50 -22.93 4.09
C ALA A 12 -4.07 -21.72 3.34
N PHE A 13 -3.38 -21.28 2.28
CA PHE A 13 -3.88 -20.22 1.41
C PHE A 13 -5.19 -20.63 0.73
N ALA A 14 -5.24 -21.87 0.25
CA ALA A 14 -6.45 -22.45 -0.29
C ALA A 14 -7.61 -22.38 0.71
N SER A 15 -7.47 -22.85 1.96
CA SER A 15 -8.57 -22.88 2.92
C SER A 15 -9.08 -21.49 3.30
N THR A 16 -8.22 -20.49 3.49
CA THR A 16 -8.66 -19.14 3.91
C THR A 16 -9.44 -18.40 2.84
N TYR A 17 -9.11 -18.62 1.56
CA TYR A 17 -9.78 -17.96 0.43
C TYR A 17 -10.86 -18.82 -0.22
N LEU A 18 -10.81 -20.16 0.01
CA LEU A 18 -11.71 -21.11 -0.60
C LEU A 18 -12.97 -21.36 0.23
N ASP A 19 -12.89 -21.16 1.54
CA ASP A 19 -14.05 -21.23 2.44
C ASP A 19 -14.94 -19.99 2.36
N GLN A 20 -14.49 -18.91 1.70
CA GLN A 20 -15.39 -17.81 1.35
C GLN A 20 -16.28 -18.24 0.18
N HIS A 21 -17.57 -18.28 0.42
CA HIS A 21 -18.57 -18.50 -0.62
C HIS A 21 -18.31 -17.55 -1.79
N PRO A 22 -18.27 -18.00 -3.06
CA PRO A 22 -18.02 -17.15 -4.23
C PRO A 22 -18.99 -15.97 -4.30
N ALA A 23 -20.22 -16.13 -3.78
CA ALA A 23 -21.19 -15.06 -3.65
C ALA A 23 -20.71 -13.91 -2.72
N HIS A 24 -20.01 -14.21 -1.62
CA HIS A 24 -19.47 -13.17 -0.74
C HIS A 24 -18.34 -12.38 -1.42
N THR A 25 -17.45 -13.07 -2.14
CA THR A 25 -16.38 -12.40 -2.91
C THR A 25 -16.97 -11.48 -3.98
N ALA A 26 -17.96 -11.94 -4.74
CA ALA A 26 -18.66 -11.12 -5.71
C ALA A 26 -19.35 -9.90 -5.06
N ALA A 27 -20.03 -10.11 -3.92
CA ALA A 27 -20.65 -9.02 -3.17
C ALA A 27 -19.62 -7.96 -2.72
N PHE A 28 -18.44 -8.38 -2.21
CA PHE A 28 -17.39 -7.43 -1.81
C PHE A 28 -16.82 -6.66 -3.00
N ILE A 29 -16.64 -7.29 -4.16
CA ILE A 29 -16.22 -6.62 -5.39
C ILE A 29 -17.27 -5.58 -5.81
N LEU A 30 -18.55 -5.94 -5.79
CA LEU A 30 -19.63 -5.01 -6.14
C LEU A 30 -19.73 -3.84 -5.15
N ILE A 31 -19.65 -4.11 -3.86
CA ILE A 31 -19.65 -3.05 -2.82
C ILE A 31 -18.44 -2.12 -3.00
N ALA A 32 -17.23 -2.67 -3.19
CA ALA A 32 -16.06 -1.85 -3.42
C ALA A 32 -16.18 -1.01 -4.71
N GLY A 33 -16.72 -1.60 -5.78
CA GLY A 33 -17.01 -0.90 -7.03
C GLY A 33 -18.02 0.23 -6.84
N ALA A 34 -19.12 -0.02 -6.14
CA ALA A 34 -20.13 0.98 -5.85
C ALA A 34 -19.58 2.14 -4.99
N LEU A 35 -18.76 1.82 -3.96
CA LEU A 35 -18.11 2.83 -3.12
C LEU A 35 -17.11 3.68 -3.92
N ALA A 36 -16.28 3.05 -4.73
CA ALA A 36 -15.28 3.75 -5.55
C ALA A 36 -15.95 4.63 -6.61
N ALA A 37 -16.91 4.08 -7.35
CA ALA A 37 -17.67 4.81 -8.37
C ALA A 37 -18.50 5.95 -7.74
N GLY A 38 -19.20 5.67 -6.64
CA GLY A 38 -19.99 6.67 -5.93
C GLY A 38 -19.16 7.85 -5.43
N ALA A 39 -17.97 7.58 -4.89
CA ALA A 39 -17.04 8.63 -4.44
C ALA A 39 -16.58 9.51 -5.61
N LEU A 40 -16.13 8.91 -6.71
CA LEU A 40 -15.66 9.65 -7.88
C LEU A 40 -16.78 10.42 -8.59
N ILE A 41 -17.98 9.82 -8.72
CA ILE A 41 -19.16 10.49 -9.29
C ILE A 41 -19.55 11.68 -8.41
N GLY A 42 -19.63 11.48 -7.08
CA GLY A 42 -19.93 12.56 -6.13
C GLY A 42 -18.95 13.72 -6.23
N LEU A 43 -17.65 13.42 -6.33
CA LEU A 43 -16.62 14.45 -6.55
C LEU A 43 -16.73 15.13 -7.91
N ALA A 44 -17.10 14.39 -8.96
CA ALA A 44 -17.30 14.97 -10.30
C ALA A 44 -18.48 15.96 -10.32
N PHE A 45 -19.54 15.69 -9.56
CA PHE A 45 -20.64 16.66 -9.38
C PHE A 45 -20.19 17.93 -8.65
N ILE A 46 -19.34 17.81 -7.63
CA ILE A 46 -18.77 18.95 -6.89
C ILE A 46 -17.83 19.77 -7.78
N ALA A 47 -17.01 19.09 -8.60
CA ALA A 47 -16.02 19.72 -9.47
C ALA A 47 -16.62 20.34 -10.74
N GLY A 48 -17.87 20.02 -11.08
CA GLY A 48 -18.54 20.35 -12.34
C GLY A 48 -18.33 19.25 -13.39
N PRO A 49 -19.38 18.49 -13.75
CA PRO A 49 -19.25 17.36 -14.68
C PRO A 49 -18.67 17.77 -16.04
N GLY A 50 -19.03 18.94 -16.56
CA GLY A 50 -18.50 19.49 -17.81
C GLY A 50 -16.99 19.70 -17.78
N GLU A 51 -16.45 20.21 -16.67
CA GLU A 51 -15.01 20.41 -16.47
C GLU A 51 -14.24 19.08 -16.41
N VAL A 52 -14.83 18.07 -15.77
CA VAL A 52 -14.24 16.71 -15.70
C VAL A 52 -14.21 16.08 -17.10
N LEU A 53 -15.32 16.15 -17.85
CA LEU A 53 -15.42 15.63 -19.22
C LEU A 53 -14.47 16.35 -20.18
N HIS A 54 -14.34 17.67 -20.04
CA HIS A 54 -13.41 18.45 -20.87
C HIS A 54 -11.95 18.00 -20.70
N ARG A 55 -11.57 17.48 -19.51
CA ARG A 55 -10.22 16.93 -19.28
C ARG A 55 -9.95 15.65 -20.04
N LEU A 56 -10.96 14.90 -20.46
CA LEU A 56 -10.81 13.66 -21.21
C LEU A 56 -10.49 13.89 -22.71
N VAL A 57 -10.49 15.14 -23.17
CA VAL A 57 -10.21 15.49 -24.56
C VAL A 57 -8.70 15.44 -24.82
N HIS A 58 -8.28 14.77 -25.91
CA HIS A 58 -6.89 14.61 -26.35
C HIS A 58 -5.94 13.91 -25.35
N PRO A 59 -6.25 12.65 -24.91
CA PRO A 59 -5.41 11.93 -24.00
C PRO A 59 -4.09 11.45 -24.66
N ARG A 60 -3.00 11.53 -23.92
CA ARG A 60 -1.69 10.98 -24.31
C ARG A 60 -1.58 9.53 -23.88
N LEU A 61 -2.25 8.62 -24.60
CA LEU A 61 -2.44 7.22 -24.19
C LEU A 61 -1.13 6.41 -24.04
N TYR A 62 -0.01 6.87 -24.60
CA TYR A 62 1.28 6.20 -24.47
C TYR A 62 1.80 6.13 -23.01
N TRP A 63 1.26 6.96 -22.10
CA TRP A 63 1.56 6.86 -20.67
C TRP A 63 0.93 5.63 -19.99
N LEU A 64 -0.15 5.06 -20.53
CA LEU A 64 -0.84 3.91 -19.92
C LEU A 64 0.03 2.63 -19.94
N PRO A 65 0.67 2.22 -21.05
CA PRO A 65 1.60 1.09 -21.03
C PRO A 65 2.78 1.32 -20.08
N ILE A 66 3.27 2.55 -19.97
CA ILE A 66 4.36 2.90 -19.05
C ILE A 66 3.89 2.77 -17.59
N ALA A 67 2.67 3.25 -17.27
CA ALA A 67 2.05 3.06 -15.95
C ALA A 67 1.85 1.56 -15.61
N PHE A 68 1.49 0.74 -16.62
CA PHE A 68 1.36 -0.70 -16.43
C PHE A 68 2.70 -1.36 -16.03
N VAL A 69 3.78 -1.04 -16.73
CA VAL A 69 5.14 -1.55 -16.41
C VAL A 69 5.56 -1.09 -15.02
N ALA A 70 5.30 0.17 -14.68
CA ALA A 70 5.58 0.71 -13.35
C ALA A 70 4.76 0.00 -12.26
N THR A 71 3.50 -0.36 -12.53
CA THR A 71 2.68 -1.16 -11.62
C THR A 71 3.32 -2.52 -11.34
N ILE A 72 3.84 -3.21 -12.36
CA ILE A 72 4.58 -4.47 -12.17
C ILE A 72 5.81 -4.24 -11.30
N ALA A 73 6.59 -3.20 -11.57
CA ALA A 73 7.77 -2.85 -10.77
C ALA A 73 7.41 -2.57 -9.30
N SER A 74 6.32 -1.87 -9.05
CA SER A 74 5.79 -1.63 -7.70
C SER A 74 5.52 -2.95 -6.97
N TYR A 75 4.84 -3.90 -7.60
CA TYR A 75 4.57 -5.22 -7.00
C TYR A 75 5.85 -6.00 -6.70
N LEU A 76 6.81 -6.02 -7.65
CA LEU A 76 8.10 -6.69 -7.45
C LEU A 76 8.89 -6.07 -6.29
N GLY A 77 8.90 -4.75 -6.19
CA GLY A 77 9.50 -4.04 -5.06
C GLY A 77 8.88 -4.44 -3.73
N TYR A 78 7.55 -4.45 -3.67
CA TYR A 78 6.83 -4.86 -2.47
C TYR A 78 7.09 -6.33 -2.09
N MET A 79 7.09 -7.24 -3.08
CA MET A 79 7.40 -8.65 -2.87
C MET A 79 8.80 -8.85 -2.28
N LEU A 80 9.78 -8.08 -2.76
CA LEU A 80 11.13 -8.11 -2.23
C LEU A 80 11.16 -7.66 -0.77
N ALA A 81 10.56 -6.52 -0.44
CA ALA A 81 10.48 -6.00 0.92
C ALA A 81 9.74 -6.97 1.86
N TYR A 82 8.60 -7.51 1.42
CA TYR A 82 7.81 -8.49 2.16
C TYR A 82 8.65 -9.74 2.51
N ARG A 83 9.34 -10.29 1.50
CA ARG A 83 10.18 -11.47 1.69
C ARG A 83 11.27 -11.24 2.73
N GLN A 84 11.95 -10.08 2.69
CA GLN A 84 12.99 -9.76 3.66
C GLN A 84 12.43 -9.62 5.09
N CYS A 85 11.27 -8.96 5.26
CA CYS A 85 10.60 -8.87 6.56
C CYS A 85 10.15 -10.24 7.08
N ALA A 86 9.66 -11.12 6.20
CA ALA A 86 9.22 -12.46 6.57
C ALA A 86 10.38 -13.39 6.94
N ASN A 87 11.50 -13.30 6.23
CA ASN A 87 12.67 -14.17 6.42
C ASN A 87 13.63 -13.70 7.53
N ALA A 88 13.50 -12.47 8.01
CA ALA A 88 14.43 -11.87 8.97
C ALA A 88 14.67 -12.77 10.18
N GLY A 89 15.94 -12.93 10.60
CA GLY A 89 16.33 -13.77 11.73
C GLY A 89 15.96 -15.25 11.49
N SER A 90 15.13 -15.84 12.37
CA SER A 90 14.68 -17.24 12.31
C SER A 90 13.42 -17.44 11.45
N GLY A 91 13.05 -16.47 10.62
CA GLY A 91 11.83 -16.54 9.82
C GLY A 91 11.82 -17.62 8.73
N PRO A 92 10.64 -17.98 8.21
CA PRO A 92 10.50 -18.97 7.16
C PRO A 92 11.09 -18.45 5.85
N ASP A 93 11.92 -19.24 5.17
CA ASP A 93 12.40 -18.92 3.83
C ASP A 93 11.23 -19.12 2.83
N LEU A 94 10.54 -18.04 2.52
CA LEU A 94 9.39 -18.03 1.62
C LEU A 94 9.88 -17.95 0.17
N PRO A 95 9.52 -18.90 -0.70
CA PRO A 95 9.82 -18.80 -2.13
C PRO A 95 9.05 -17.64 -2.77
N LEU A 96 9.67 -16.97 -3.74
CA LEU A 96 9.10 -15.78 -4.41
C LEU A 96 7.69 -16.02 -4.98
N SER A 97 7.42 -17.22 -5.48
CA SER A 97 6.08 -17.58 -5.97
C SER A 97 5.00 -17.53 -4.88
N HIS A 98 5.32 -17.87 -3.63
CA HIS A 98 4.39 -17.78 -2.52
C HIS A 98 4.22 -16.34 -2.05
N VAL A 99 5.32 -15.59 -1.96
CA VAL A 99 5.27 -14.15 -1.67
C VAL A 99 4.45 -13.41 -2.73
N GLY A 100 4.64 -13.77 -4.01
CA GLY A 100 3.86 -13.22 -5.12
C GLY A 100 2.36 -13.49 -4.96
N ALA A 101 1.97 -14.71 -4.64
CA ALA A 101 0.57 -15.06 -4.40
C ALA A 101 -0.03 -14.30 -3.19
N LEU A 102 0.74 -14.17 -2.08
CA LEU A 102 0.31 -13.43 -0.90
C LEU A 102 0.16 -11.94 -1.17
N VAL A 103 1.15 -11.33 -1.80
CA VAL A 103 1.13 -9.91 -2.14
C VAL A 103 0.00 -9.62 -3.13
N THR A 104 -0.10 -10.39 -4.22
CA THR A 104 -1.14 -10.23 -5.23
C THR A 104 -2.53 -10.44 -4.63
N GLY A 105 -2.69 -11.47 -3.79
CA GLY A 105 -3.94 -11.71 -3.05
C GLY A 105 -4.28 -10.57 -2.09
N GLY A 106 -3.30 -10.06 -1.35
CA GLY A 106 -3.49 -8.95 -0.40
C GLY A 106 -3.87 -7.62 -1.07
N PHE A 107 -3.43 -7.40 -2.31
CA PHE A 107 -3.78 -6.21 -3.08
C PHE A 107 -5.04 -6.38 -3.93
N GLY A 108 -5.27 -7.56 -4.49
CA GLY A 108 -6.33 -7.81 -5.45
C GLY A 108 -7.61 -8.41 -4.87
N LEU A 109 -7.57 -8.95 -3.66
CA LEU A 109 -8.76 -9.49 -3.01
C LEU A 109 -9.32 -8.46 -2.02
N PHE A 110 -10.59 -8.12 -2.19
CA PHE A 110 -11.29 -7.19 -1.31
C PHE A 110 -11.60 -7.86 0.04
N ILE A 111 -10.58 -7.93 0.90
CA ILE A 111 -10.68 -8.63 2.19
C ILE A 111 -11.33 -7.70 3.21
N PRO A 112 -12.43 -8.10 3.86
CA PRO A 112 -13.13 -7.26 4.83
C PRO A 112 -12.26 -6.86 6.03
N ARG A 113 -11.28 -7.70 6.40
CA ARG A 113 -10.37 -7.46 7.53
C ARG A 113 -9.10 -6.70 7.16
N GLY A 114 -8.96 -6.30 5.89
CA GLY A 114 -7.74 -5.66 5.36
C GLY A 114 -6.57 -6.61 5.13
N GLY A 115 -5.57 -6.17 4.39
CA GLY A 115 -4.42 -6.98 3.98
C GLY A 115 -3.54 -7.48 5.13
N PHE A 116 -3.44 -6.75 6.23
CA PHE A 116 -2.64 -7.18 7.40
C PHE A 116 -3.17 -8.44 8.07
N ALA A 117 -4.48 -8.65 8.10
CA ALA A 117 -5.04 -9.88 8.65
C ALA A 117 -4.63 -11.10 7.82
N LEU A 118 -4.58 -10.95 6.50
CA LEU A 118 -4.11 -11.99 5.60
C LEU A 118 -2.63 -12.32 5.82
N ASP A 119 -1.79 -11.28 5.93
CA ASP A 119 -0.35 -11.46 6.14
C ASP A 119 -0.08 -12.22 7.44
N ILE A 120 -0.79 -11.87 8.54
CA ILE A 120 -0.67 -12.55 9.82
C ILE A 120 -1.06 -14.02 9.67
N ASP A 121 -2.23 -14.30 9.10
CA ASP A 121 -2.72 -15.67 8.92
C ASP A 121 -1.78 -16.49 8.01
N ALA A 122 -1.21 -15.89 6.97
CA ALA A 122 -0.26 -16.55 6.08
C ALA A 122 1.06 -16.89 6.76
N LEU A 123 1.62 -15.98 7.55
CA LEU A 123 2.86 -16.19 8.30
C LEU A 123 2.66 -17.21 9.44
N GLU A 124 1.51 -17.20 10.11
CA GLU A 124 1.13 -18.19 11.13
C GLU A 124 1.11 -19.61 10.54
N ARG A 125 0.54 -19.75 9.35
CA ARG A 125 0.48 -21.02 8.62
C ARG A 125 1.83 -21.44 8.03
N ALA A 126 2.73 -20.49 7.80
CA ALA A 126 4.12 -20.76 7.45
C ALA A 126 4.92 -21.35 8.64
N GLY A 127 4.31 -21.41 9.82
CA GLY A 127 4.90 -22.00 11.03
C GLY A 127 5.37 -20.99 12.06
N LEU A 128 5.10 -19.70 11.87
CA LEU A 128 5.41 -18.69 12.88
C LEU A 128 4.36 -18.68 14.00
N PRO A 129 4.76 -18.46 15.25
CA PRO A 129 3.82 -18.14 16.31
C PRO A 129 3.02 -16.88 15.97
N ARG A 130 1.73 -16.82 16.32
CA ARG A 130 0.84 -15.69 15.98
C ARG A 130 1.39 -14.32 16.42
N ARG A 131 2.08 -14.27 17.56
CA ARG A 131 2.73 -13.05 18.03
C ARG A 131 3.82 -12.59 17.06
N GLU A 132 4.67 -13.51 16.61
CA GLU A 132 5.77 -13.22 15.69
C GLU A 132 5.26 -12.85 14.30
N ALA A 133 4.23 -13.54 13.80
CA ALA A 133 3.54 -13.20 12.56
C ALA A 133 3.01 -11.75 12.58
N ARG A 134 2.39 -11.33 13.70
CA ARG A 134 1.97 -9.94 13.90
C ARG A 134 3.12 -8.95 13.88
N VAL A 135 4.21 -9.24 14.62
CA VAL A 135 5.38 -8.36 14.69
C VAL A 135 5.96 -8.14 13.29
N ARG A 136 6.10 -9.20 12.49
CA ARG A 136 6.63 -9.10 11.11
C ARG A 136 5.69 -8.34 10.18
N THR A 137 4.39 -8.54 10.30
CA THR A 137 3.39 -7.77 9.53
C THR A 137 3.42 -6.28 9.91
N PHE A 138 3.49 -5.95 11.19
CA PHE A 138 3.67 -4.56 11.64
C PHE A 138 5.03 -3.97 11.24
N SER A 139 6.07 -4.78 11.21
CA SER A 139 7.39 -4.38 10.71
C SER A 139 7.33 -3.97 9.24
N LEU A 140 6.61 -4.72 8.42
CA LEU A 140 6.39 -4.36 7.01
C LEU A 140 5.67 -3.02 6.87
N GLY A 141 4.59 -2.80 7.64
CA GLY A 141 3.90 -1.51 7.67
C GLY A 141 4.79 -0.36 8.18
N THR A 142 5.65 -0.62 9.15
CA THR A 142 6.65 0.35 9.62
C THR A 142 7.66 0.68 8.53
N LEU A 143 8.12 -0.32 7.78
CA LEU A 143 9.05 -0.14 6.66
C LEU A 143 8.44 0.71 5.54
N GLU A 144 7.14 0.55 5.28
CA GLU A 144 6.40 1.40 4.33
C GLU A 144 6.58 2.89 4.68
N TYR A 145 6.33 3.26 5.93
CA TYR A 145 6.46 4.66 6.37
C TYR A 145 7.90 5.09 6.60
N ALA A 146 8.80 4.17 6.96
CA ALA A 146 10.23 4.47 7.12
C ALA A 146 10.89 4.94 5.81
N VAL A 147 10.33 4.54 4.65
CA VAL A 147 10.80 5.01 3.34
C VAL A 147 10.00 6.22 2.86
N LEU A 148 8.66 6.18 2.93
CA LEU A 148 7.83 7.25 2.37
C LEU A 148 7.93 8.56 3.15
N ALA A 149 7.94 8.51 4.50
CA ALA A 149 7.93 9.71 5.33
C ALA A 149 9.18 10.58 5.15
N PRO A 150 10.42 10.05 5.12
CA PRO A 150 11.61 10.84 4.81
C PRO A 150 11.57 11.49 3.42
N VAL A 151 11.03 10.78 2.41
CA VAL A 151 10.88 11.34 1.06
C VAL A 151 9.88 12.50 1.07
N ALA A 152 8.70 12.30 1.69
CA ALA A 152 7.70 13.36 1.82
C ALA A 152 8.25 14.58 2.62
N PHE A 153 9.02 14.33 3.67
CA PHE A 153 9.71 15.38 4.43
C PHE A 153 10.71 16.16 3.57
N ALA A 154 11.60 15.47 2.85
CA ALA A 154 12.59 16.11 1.99
C ALA A 154 11.94 16.96 0.88
N VAL A 155 10.90 16.42 0.23
CA VAL A 155 10.12 17.14 -0.78
C VAL A 155 9.40 18.33 -0.18
N SER A 156 8.90 18.22 1.04
CA SER A 156 8.26 19.33 1.76
C SER A 156 9.24 20.48 2.01
N LEU A 157 10.45 20.17 2.49
CA LEU A 157 11.50 21.18 2.68
C LEU A 157 11.88 21.86 1.35
N LEU A 158 12.02 21.07 0.28
CA LEU A 158 12.31 21.59 -1.05
C LEU A 158 11.23 22.59 -1.52
N LEU A 159 9.96 22.27 -1.33
CA LEU A 159 8.86 23.15 -1.72
C LEU A 159 8.79 24.41 -0.86
N LEU A 160 8.99 24.30 0.45
CA LEU A 160 9.00 25.46 1.37
C LEU A 160 10.14 26.40 1.05
N THR A 161 11.34 25.89 0.73
CA THR A 161 12.50 26.72 0.38
C THR A 161 12.40 27.32 -1.02
N SER A 162 11.62 26.73 -1.92
CA SER A 162 11.38 27.27 -3.27
C SER A 162 10.31 28.35 -3.34
N GLY A 163 9.72 28.75 -2.22
CA GLY A 163 8.67 29.79 -2.17
C GLY A 163 7.30 29.29 -2.68
N PHE A 164 7.02 28.01 -2.54
CA PHE A 164 5.73 27.44 -2.93
C PHE A 164 4.58 28.04 -2.10
N ARG A 165 3.59 28.64 -2.77
CA ARG A 165 2.53 29.44 -2.12
C ARG A 165 1.54 28.64 -1.26
N ARG A 166 1.35 27.34 -1.53
CA ARG A 166 0.40 26.49 -0.79
C ARG A 166 1.13 25.71 0.30
N GLU A 167 1.52 26.37 1.35
CA GLU A 167 2.42 25.84 2.39
C GLU A 167 1.77 24.80 3.30
N GLY A 168 0.44 24.69 3.35
CA GLY A 168 -0.28 23.84 4.33
C GLY A 168 0.15 22.37 4.31
N VAL A 169 0.16 21.72 3.13
CA VAL A 169 0.56 20.31 3.01
C VAL A 169 2.08 20.13 3.23
N PRO A 170 2.98 20.92 2.59
CA PRO A 170 4.40 20.85 2.89
C PRO A 170 4.72 21.06 4.36
N LEU A 171 4.13 22.05 5.01
CA LEU A 171 4.36 22.36 6.42
C LEU A 171 3.92 21.20 7.33
N SER A 172 2.78 20.57 7.01
CA SER A 172 2.29 19.41 7.75
C SER A 172 3.27 18.24 7.74
N TRP A 173 3.90 17.95 6.61
CA TRP A 173 4.90 16.90 6.50
C TRP A 173 6.26 17.32 7.11
N ALA A 174 6.66 18.58 6.93
CA ALA A 174 7.90 19.11 7.49
C ALA A 174 7.91 19.10 9.02
N ILE A 175 6.76 19.30 9.66
CA ILE A 175 6.61 19.25 11.12
C ILE A 175 6.23 17.83 11.56
N GLY A 176 5.27 17.20 10.89
CA GLY A 176 4.69 15.94 11.30
C GLY A 176 5.69 14.79 11.32
N VAL A 177 6.61 14.73 10.35
CA VAL A 177 7.62 13.66 10.30
C VAL A 177 8.61 13.72 11.48
N PRO A 178 9.28 14.85 11.77
CA PRO A 178 10.14 14.94 12.95
C PRO A 178 9.41 14.70 14.28
N VAL A 179 8.23 15.28 14.43
CA VAL A 179 7.41 15.09 15.65
C VAL A 179 7.01 13.63 15.80
N GLY A 180 6.53 13.01 14.73
CA GLY A 180 6.18 11.57 14.74
C GLY A 180 7.38 10.68 15.05
N ALA A 181 8.56 10.99 14.52
CA ALA A 181 9.80 10.28 14.81
C ALA A 181 10.20 10.40 16.29
N VAL A 182 10.14 11.59 16.87
CA VAL A 182 10.40 11.82 18.30
C VAL A 182 9.43 11.04 19.17
N ILE A 183 8.14 11.08 18.86
CA ILE A 183 7.10 10.32 19.59
C ILE A 183 7.40 8.82 19.48
N ALA A 184 7.65 8.30 18.28
CA ALA A 184 7.93 6.88 18.07
C ALA A 184 9.17 6.42 18.84
N LEU A 185 10.26 7.19 18.81
CA LEU A 185 11.49 6.89 19.55
C LEU A 185 11.28 6.92 21.08
N THR A 186 10.52 7.89 21.57
CA THR A 186 10.20 8.01 23.00
C THR A 186 9.37 6.82 23.45
N LEU A 187 8.32 6.47 22.71
CA LEU A 187 7.48 5.30 23.01
C LEU A 187 8.29 4.00 22.94
N LEU A 188 9.20 3.89 21.99
CA LEU A 188 10.06 2.72 21.82
C LEU A 188 10.99 2.54 23.04
N ARG A 189 11.54 3.62 23.58
CA ARG A 189 12.34 3.58 24.82
C ARG A 189 11.53 3.06 26.01
N HIS A 190 10.23 3.40 26.06
CA HIS A 190 9.34 3.01 27.16
C HIS A 190 8.52 1.74 26.90
N ARG A 191 8.77 1.02 25.79
CA ARG A 191 7.98 -0.15 25.37
C ARG A 191 7.85 -1.25 26.44
N ARG A 192 8.91 -1.52 27.22
CA ARG A 192 8.89 -2.53 28.29
C ARG A 192 7.94 -2.17 29.41
N SER A 193 7.85 -0.90 29.76
CA SER A 193 6.90 -0.38 30.77
C SER A 193 5.47 -0.46 30.26
N LEU A 194 5.23 -0.17 28.98
CA LEU A 194 3.91 -0.26 28.34
C LEU A 194 3.42 -1.71 28.25
N ALA A 195 4.29 -2.66 27.98
CA ALA A 195 3.97 -4.08 27.87
C ALA A 195 3.46 -4.71 29.19
N ARG A 196 3.86 -4.16 30.34
CA ARG A 196 3.40 -4.62 31.65
C ARG A 196 1.98 -4.15 32.03
N ARG A 197 1.35 -3.32 31.19
CA ARG A 197 0.02 -2.77 31.43
C ARG A 197 -1.01 -3.48 30.55
N ASN A 198 -2.27 -3.52 31.00
CA ASN A 198 -3.37 -4.15 30.26
C ASN A 198 -4.08 -3.18 29.30
N GLY A 199 -4.88 -3.72 28.39
CA GLY A 199 -5.74 -2.96 27.48
C GLY A 199 -5.01 -2.35 26.30
N TRP A 200 -5.33 -1.09 25.94
CA TRP A 200 -4.77 -0.41 24.78
C TRP A 200 -3.25 -0.22 24.83
N ARG A 201 -2.68 -0.08 26.03
CA ARG A 201 -1.23 0.07 26.23
C ARG A 201 -0.47 -1.20 25.85
N ALA A 202 -1.02 -2.36 26.11
CA ALA A 202 -0.47 -3.63 25.67
C ALA A 202 -0.51 -3.75 24.12
N ARG A 203 -1.59 -3.30 23.48
CA ARG A 203 -1.69 -3.26 22.00
C ARG A 203 -0.66 -2.32 21.40
N LEU A 204 -0.45 -1.15 22.00
CA LEU A 204 0.58 -0.21 21.61
C LEU A 204 1.99 -0.83 21.73
N ALA A 205 2.25 -1.53 22.84
CA ALA A 205 3.53 -2.22 23.04
C ALA A 205 3.80 -3.25 21.94
N HIS A 206 2.80 -3.99 21.48
CA HIS A 206 2.94 -4.92 20.34
C HIS A 206 3.21 -4.21 19.01
N ALA A 207 2.59 -3.05 18.77
CA ALA A 207 2.91 -2.25 17.58
C ALA A 207 4.37 -1.74 17.63
N LEU A 208 4.83 -1.33 18.82
CA LEU A 208 6.22 -0.91 19.04
C LEU A 208 7.24 -2.06 18.87
N GLU A 209 6.83 -3.32 19.11
CA GLU A 209 7.65 -4.49 18.77
C GLU A 209 7.89 -4.59 17.26
N GLY A 210 6.90 -4.26 16.42
CA GLY A 210 7.06 -4.17 14.96
C GLY A 210 8.07 -3.10 14.55
N ILE A 211 8.02 -1.91 15.17
CA ILE A 211 9.01 -0.85 14.93
C ILE A 211 10.42 -1.30 15.34
N ALA A 212 10.54 -1.95 16.51
CA ALA A 212 11.82 -2.48 16.96
C ALA A 212 12.37 -3.53 16.01
N HIS A 213 11.53 -4.45 15.54
CA HIS A 213 11.90 -5.45 14.56
C HIS A 213 12.37 -4.83 13.24
N THR A 214 11.72 -3.75 12.77
CA THR A 214 12.17 -3.01 11.58
C THR A 214 13.56 -2.40 11.80
N LEU A 215 13.82 -1.83 12.98
CA LEU A 215 15.16 -1.30 13.30
C LEU A 215 16.23 -2.39 13.33
N ASP A 216 15.90 -3.55 13.88
CA ASP A 216 16.83 -4.69 13.91
C ASP A 216 17.03 -5.26 12.48
N LEU A 217 15.99 -5.32 11.66
CA LEU A 217 16.08 -5.67 10.24
C LEU A 217 17.01 -4.72 9.47
N VAL A 218 16.86 -3.42 9.66
CA VAL A 218 17.68 -2.40 8.96
C VAL A 218 19.13 -2.43 9.41
N ARG A 219 19.41 -2.86 10.65
CA ARG A 219 20.80 -3.05 11.16
C ARG A 219 21.53 -4.22 10.51
N ASP A 220 20.81 -5.26 10.08
CA ASP A 220 21.39 -6.30 9.24
C ASP A 220 21.59 -5.75 7.82
N PHE A 221 22.83 -5.36 7.53
CA PHE A 221 23.18 -4.61 6.32
C PHE A 221 22.63 -5.25 5.04
N ARG A 222 22.73 -6.56 4.88
CA ARG A 222 22.30 -7.24 3.65
C ARG A 222 20.77 -7.32 3.53
N THR A 223 20.12 -7.83 4.56
CA THR A 223 18.67 -8.05 4.58
C THR A 223 17.93 -6.70 4.63
N GLY A 224 18.44 -5.77 5.45
CA GLY A 224 17.88 -4.43 5.60
C GLY A 224 18.00 -3.59 4.34
N LEU A 225 19.16 -3.62 3.68
CA LEU A 225 19.35 -2.89 2.42
C LEU A 225 18.40 -3.39 1.33
N LEU A 226 18.23 -4.72 1.20
CA LEU A 226 17.29 -5.30 0.24
C LEU A 226 15.83 -4.98 0.59
N ALA A 227 15.46 -4.94 1.87
CA ALA A 227 14.13 -4.56 2.32
C ALA A 227 13.84 -3.09 2.01
N LEU A 228 14.76 -2.19 2.33
CA LEU A 228 14.66 -0.75 2.02
C LEU A 228 14.63 -0.50 0.52
N PHE A 229 15.49 -1.15 -0.25
CA PHE A 229 15.50 -1.06 -1.71
C PHE A 229 14.18 -1.51 -2.30
N GLY A 230 13.68 -2.69 -1.89
CA GLY A 230 12.38 -3.18 -2.35
C GLY A 230 11.24 -2.19 -2.06
N MET A 231 11.23 -1.62 -0.85
CA MET A 231 10.23 -0.64 -0.46
C MET A 231 10.39 0.70 -1.20
N ALA A 232 11.62 1.13 -1.47
CA ALA A 232 11.88 2.33 -2.27
C ALA A 232 11.41 2.15 -3.72
N VAL A 233 11.68 1.00 -4.34
CA VAL A 233 11.17 0.65 -5.68
C VAL A 233 9.64 0.64 -5.68
N TYR A 234 9.02 0.04 -4.66
CA TYR A 234 7.57 0.02 -4.51
C TYR A 234 6.98 1.43 -4.53
N TRP A 235 7.44 2.33 -3.65
CA TRP A 235 6.91 3.69 -3.56
C TRP A 235 7.23 4.53 -4.78
N ALA A 236 8.46 4.46 -5.30
CA ALA A 236 8.85 5.21 -6.48
C ALA A 236 8.00 4.81 -7.69
N ALA A 237 7.81 3.52 -7.90
CA ALA A 237 7.02 3.01 -9.01
C ALA A 237 5.52 3.34 -8.85
N ASP A 238 4.94 3.21 -7.65
CA ASP A 238 3.51 3.48 -7.42
C ASP A 238 3.19 4.99 -7.54
N ILE A 239 4.06 5.85 -7.03
CA ILE A 239 3.97 7.31 -7.22
C ILE A 239 4.13 7.66 -8.71
N PHE A 240 5.02 6.97 -9.41
CA PHE A 240 5.19 7.16 -10.85
C PHE A 240 3.97 6.71 -11.65
N VAL A 241 3.26 5.63 -11.24
CA VAL A 241 1.96 5.26 -11.82
C VAL A 241 0.96 6.40 -11.70
N LEU A 242 0.83 7.01 -10.51
CA LEU A 242 -0.06 8.15 -10.31
C LEU A 242 0.34 9.35 -11.18
N TRP A 243 1.64 9.64 -11.25
CA TRP A 243 2.19 10.70 -12.10
C TRP A 243 1.91 10.44 -13.58
N ALA A 244 2.13 9.22 -14.07
CA ALA A 244 1.84 8.83 -15.44
C ALA A 244 0.34 8.93 -15.77
N CYS A 245 -0.53 8.51 -14.86
CA CYS A 245 -1.98 8.68 -15.02
C CYS A 245 -2.40 10.15 -15.12
N LEU A 246 -1.76 11.04 -14.37
CA LEU A 246 -1.99 12.47 -14.50
C LEU A 246 -1.45 13.02 -15.82
N ALA A 247 -0.28 12.55 -16.27
CA ALA A 247 0.37 12.96 -17.51
C ALA A 247 -0.46 12.61 -18.76
N VAL A 248 -1.31 11.58 -18.69
CA VAL A 248 -2.26 11.23 -19.78
C VAL A 248 -3.11 12.44 -20.18
N PHE A 249 -3.55 13.24 -19.22
CA PHE A 249 -4.48 14.36 -19.45
C PHE A 249 -3.86 15.73 -19.14
N TRP A 250 -2.52 15.79 -18.97
CA TRP A 250 -1.86 17.06 -18.70
C TRP A 250 -1.70 17.86 -19.98
N PRO A 251 -2.21 19.09 -20.05
CA PRO A 251 -2.33 19.82 -21.32
C PRO A 251 -0.96 20.22 -21.88
N HIS A 252 -0.05 20.73 -21.05
CA HIS A 252 1.25 21.24 -21.50
C HIS A 252 2.36 20.85 -20.50
N GLY A 253 3.52 20.47 -21.03
CA GLY A 253 4.68 20.09 -20.21
C GLY A 253 4.49 18.81 -19.43
N GLN A 254 5.02 18.75 -18.20
CA GLN A 254 4.95 17.62 -17.30
C GLN A 254 4.43 18.06 -15.91
N PRO A 255 3.61 17.23 -15.23
CA PRO A 255 3.18 17.56 -13.87
C PRO A 255 4.38 17.52 -12.91
N SER A 256 4.38 18.40 -11.91
CA SER A 256 5.43 18.45 -10.90
C SER A 256 5.47 17.18 -10.07
N VAL A 257 6.60 16.47 -10.09
CA VAL A 257 6.82 15.25 -9.29
C VAL A 257 6.69 15.55 -7.80
N ALA A 258 7.21 16.69 -7.33
CA ALA A 258 7.15 17.08 -5.93
C ALA A 258 5.70 17.17 -5.41
N LEU A 259 4.81 17.79 -6.19
CA LEU A 259 3.40 17.92 -5.83
C LEU A 259 2.68 16.56 -5.82
N ILE A 260 3.03 15.68 -6.74
CA ILE A 260 2.47 14.32 -6.78
C ILE A 260 2.94 13.49 -5.58
N VAL A 261 4.23 13.56 -5.22
CA VAL A 261 4.75 12.86 -4.03
C VAL A 261 3.99 13.28 -2.78
N LEU A 262 3.81 14.58 -2.55
CA LEU A 262 3.08 15.06 -1.37
C LEU A 262 1.59 14.75 -1.42
N GLY A 263 0.96 14.91 -2.57
CA GLY A 263 -0.45 14.55 -2.77
C GLY A 263 -0.66 13.05 -2.51
N TYR A 264 0.21 12.21 -3.05
CA TYR A 264 0.19 10.78 -2.85
C TYR A 264 0.40 10.40 -1.36
N ALA A 265 1.45 10.93 -0.74
CA ALA A 265 1.75 10.65 0.66
C ALA A 265 0.60 11.06 1.59
N SER A 266 -0.08 12.17 1.30
CA SER A 266 -1.20 12.67 2.10
C SER A 266 -2.50 11.91 1.87
N GLY A 267 -2.79 11.50 0.62
CA GLY A 267 -4.09 10.95 0.26
C GLY A 267 -4.16 9.42 0.25
N TYR A 268 -3.08 8.76 -0.11
CA TYR A 268 -3.11 7.32 -0.35
C TYR A 268 -2.34 6.48 0.66
N ALA A 269 -1.16 6.91 1.05
CA ALA A 269 -0.28 6.11 1.90
C ALA A 269 -0.89 5.75 3.25
N LEU A 270 -1.74 6.63 3.79
CA LEU A 270 -2.40 6.42 5.09
C LEU A 270 -3.58 5.43 5.03
N THR A 271 -4.05 5.06 3.83
CA THR A 271 -5.34 4.37 3.68
C THR A 271 -5.25 2.95 3.11
N ARG A 272 -4.18 2.61 2.37
CA ARG A 272 -4.14 1.44 1.49
C ARG A 272 -4.36 0.08 2.16
N ARG A 273 -3.56 -0.30 3.16
CA ARG A 273 -3.60 -1.65 3.74
C ARG A 273 -4.39 -1.78 5.02
N SER A 274 -4.55 -0.68 5.73
CA SER A 274 -5.27 -0.66 7.00
C SER A 274 -6.78 -0.67 6.82
N LEU A 275 -7.28 -0.24 5.65
CA LEU A 275 -8.71 -0.14 5.40
C LEU A 275 -9.29 -1.42 4.77
N PRO A 276 -10.52 -1.78 5.14
CA PRO A 276 -11.29 -2.81 4.46
C PRO A 276 -11.47 -2.51 2.97
N LEU A 277 -11.66 -3.54 2.16
CA LEU A 277 -11.96 -3.44 0.73
C LEU A 277 -10.90 -2.63 -0.05
N ALA A 278 -9.62 -2.74 0.35
CA ALA A 278 -8.51 -2.00 -0.24
C ALA A 278 -8.72 -0.47 -0.27
N GLY A 279 -9.47 0.05 0.72
CA GLY A 279 -9.75 1.47 0.85
C GLY A 279 -10.70 2.04 -0.22
N ALA A 280 -11.50 1.19 -0.88
CA ALA A 280 -12.48 1.64 -1.88
C ALA A 280 -13.44 2.69 -1.28
N GLY A 281 -13.68 3.76 -2.00
CA GLY A 281 -14.41 4.95 -1.55
C GLY A 281 -13.52 5.95 -0.81
N ALA A 282 -12.73 5.52 0.16
CA ALA A 282 -11.87 6.41 0.94
C ALA A 282 -10.70 6.98 0.11
N VAL A 283 -10.00 6.14 -0.65
CA VAL A 283 -8.90 6.57 -1.51
C VAL A 283 -9.42 7.47 -2.64
N GLU A 284 -10.55 7.12 -3.24
CA GLU A 284 -11.19 7.90 -4.31
C GLU A 284 -11.65 9.27 -3.84
N MET A 285 -11.90 9.45 -2.54
CA MET A 285 -12.17 10.76 -1.96
C MET A 285 -10.90 11.49 -1.53
N MET A 286 -10.04 10.83 -0.76
CA MET A 286 -8.90 11.50 -0.12
C MET A 286 -7.81 11.89 -1.11
N LEU A 287 -7.51 11.03 -2.10
CA LEU A 287 -6.40 11.28 -3.02
C LEU A 287 -6.67 12.45 -3.98
N PRO A 288 -7.87 12.65 -4.58
CA PRO A 288 -8.15 13.84 -5.36
C PRO A 288 -8.07 15.12 -4.53
N PHE A 289 -8.58 15.13 -3.30
CA PHE A 289 -8.44 16.29 -2.41
C PHE A 289 -7.00 16.57 -2.01
N ALA A 290 -6.21 15.54 -1.70
CA ALA A 290 -4.80 15.70 -1.39
C ALA A 290 -4.03 16.30 -2.57
N LEU A 291 -4.30 15.84 -3.80
CA LEU A 291 -3.74 16.42 -5.02
C LEU A 291 -4.21 17.86 -5.24
N MET A 292 -5.47 18.16 -4.96
CA MET A 292 -6.00 19.53 -5.04
C MET A 292 -5.30 20.47 -4.04
N TRP A 293 -5.05 20.02 -2.82
CA TRP A 293 -4.34 20.80 -1.81
C TRP A 293 -2.88 21.08 -2.19
N THR A 294 -2.25 20.20 -2.96
CA THR A 294 -0.92 20.46 -3.52
C THR A 294 -0.96 21.34 -4.78
N GLY A 295 -2.13 21.73 -5.29
CA GLY A 295 -2.26 22.68 -6.39
C GLY A 295 -2.75 22.10 -7.71
N ILE A 296 -3.04 20.80 -7.77
CA ILE A 296 -3.61 20.18 -8.96
C ILE A 296 -5.12 20.47 -9.00
N ALA A 297 -5.63 20.91 -10.14
CA ALA A 297 -7.07 21.19 -10.28
C ALA A 297 -7.91 19.93 -9.99
N LEU A 298 -8.98 20.09 -9.22
CA LEU A 298 -9.82 18.95 -8.78
C LEU A 298 -10.34 18.10 -9.94
N PRO A 299 -10.83 18.66 -11.08
CA PRO A 299 -11.24 17.86 -12.23
C PRO A 299 -10.12 16.96 -12.78
N ALA A 300 -8.89 17.48 -12.87
CA ALA A 300 -7.73 16.70 -13.31
C ALA A 300 -7.36 15.61 -12.31
N ALA A 301 -7.43 15.92 -11.01
CA ALA A 301 -7.17 14.97 -9.94
C ALA A 301 -8.17 13.80 -9.94
N ILE A 302 -9.46 14.06 -10.17
CA ILE A 302 -10.52 13.04 -10.26
C ILE A 302 -10.24 12.08 -11.40
N VAL A 303 -9.96 12.59 -12.61
CA VAL A 303 -9.66 11.75 -13.78
C VAL A 303 -8.38 10.95 -13.57
N CYS A 304 -7.35 11.58 -13.03
CA CYS A 304 -6.10 10.93 -12.67
C CYS A 304 -6.33 9.74 -11.72
N VAL A 305 -7.05 9.98 -10.62
CA VAL A 305 -7.32 8.94 -9.62
C VAL A 305 -8.19 7.83 -10.17
N PHE A 306 -9.17 8.14 -11.01
CA PHE A 306 -9.96 7.12 -11.69
C PHE A 306 -9.07 6.14 -12.47
N ILE A 307 -8.16 6.65 -13.30
CA ILE A 307 -7.26 5.78 -14.10
C ILE A 307 -6.23 5.08 -13.21
N TYR A 308 -5.66 5.79 -12.24
CA TYR A 308 -4.76 5.20 -11.26
C TYR A 308 -5.39 3.99 -10.57
N ARG A 309 -6.68 4.07 -10.20
CA ARG A 309 -7.40 2.97 -9.56
C ARG A 309 -7.65 1.79 -10.49
N LEU A 310 -7.70 2.00 -11.81
CA LEU A 310 -7.73 0.88 -12.76
C LEU A 310 -6.46 0.02 -12.64
N PHE A 311 -5.29 0.64 -12.49
CA PHE A 311 -4.03 -0.07 -12.31
C PHE A 311 -3.86 -0.65 -10.90
N ASN A 312 -4.22 0.11 -9.89
CA ASN A 312 -3.89 -0.19 -8.49
C ASN A 312 -4.94 -1.02 -7.76
N LEU A 313 -6.21 -0.92 -8.14
CA LEU A 313 -7.33 -1.63 -7.51
C LEU A 313 -7.87 -2.74 -8.40
N TRP A 314 -8.19 -2.44 -9.67
CA TRP A 314 -8.93 -3.35 -10.54
C TRP A 314 -8.03 -4.34 -11.28
N LEU A 315 -6.91 -3.89 -11.82
CA LEU A 315 -5.96 -4.75 -12.52
C LEU A 315 -5.44 -5.90 -11.64
N PRO A 316 -5.08 -5.70 -10.37
CA PRO A 316 -4.63 -6.77 -9.47
C PRO A 316 -5.66 -7.87 -9.19
N LEU A 317 -6.95 -7.63 -9.43
CA LEU A 317 -7.99 -8.67 -9.34
C LEU A 317 -7.73 -9.85 -10.27
N VAL A 318 -7.21 -9.59 -11.47
CA VAL A 318 -6.98 -10.62 -12.48
C VAL A 318 -5.93 -11.65 -12.02
N PRO A 319 -4.70 -11.24 -11.65
CA PRO A 319 -3.71 -12.19 -11.14
C PRO A 319 -4.10 -12.76 -9.77
N ALA A 320 -4.83 -12.03 -8.93
CA ALA A 320 -5.34 -12.56 -7.66
C ALA A 320 -6.35 -13.69 -7.88
N ALA A 321 -7.30 -13.52 -8.80
CA ALA A 321 -8.24 -14.55 -9.18
C ALA A 321 -7.53 -15.79 -9.78
N ALA A 322 -6.55 -15.56 -10.66
CA ALA A 322 -5.74 -16.64 -11.23
C ALA A 322 -4.93 -17.39 -10.15
N ALA A 323 -4.35 -16.69 -9.18
CA ALA A 323 -3.63 -17.29 -8.06
C ALA A 323 -4.55 -18.17 -7.20
N VAL A 324 -5.74 -17.68 -6.87
CA VAL A 324 -6.77 -18.47 -6.15
C VAL A 324 -7.17 -19.71 -6.92
N PHE A 325 -7.42 -19.57 -8.23
CA PHE A 325 -7.82 -20.69 -9.08
C PHE A 325 -6.72 -21.76 -9.21
N ALA A 326 -5.46 -21.33 -9.40
CA ALA A 326 -4.32 -22.25 -9.44
C ALA A 326 -4.14 -23.02 -8.12
N LEU A 327 -4.33 -22.35 -6.99
CA LEU A 327 -4.26 -22.95 -5.66
C LEU A 327 -5.40 -23.94 -5.40
N ARG A 328 -6.61 -23.67 -5.92
CA ARG A 328 -7.75 -24.61 -5.87
C ARG A 328 -7.44 -25.91 -6.57
N ARG A 329 -6.93 -25.84 -7.80
CA ARG A 329 -6.58 -27.03 -8.59
C ARG A 329 -5.53 -27.90 -7.89
N THR A 330 -4.52 -27.31 -7.30
CA THR A 330 -3.46 -28.04 -6.59
C THR A 330 -3.93 -28.62 -5.24
N ALA A 331 -4.92 -28.02 -4.58
CA ALA A 331 -5.51 -28.56 -3.35
C ALA A 331 -6.46 -29.73 -3.61
N ALA A 332 -7.17 -29.73 -4.75
CA ALA A 332 -8.05 -30.82 -5.17
C ALA A 332 -7.29 -32.07 -5.68
N ALA A 333 -6.04 -31.90 -6.13
CA ALA A 333 -5.19 -32.96 -6.65
C ALA A 333 -4.26 -33.61 -5.58
N ALA A 334 -4.32 -33.17 -4.33
CA ALA A 334 -3.50 -33.63 -3.19
C ALA A 334 -4.32 -34.27 -2.08
#